data_5beddfa873cb388e6776978c8059d856
#
_entry.id   5beddfa873cb388e6776978c8059d856
#
_cell.length_a   1.000
_cell.length_b   1.000
_cell.length_c   1.000
_cell.angle_alpha   90.00
_cell.angle_beta   90.00
_cell.angle_gamma   90.00
#
_symmetry.space_group_name_H-M   'P 1'
#
loop_
_entity.id
_entity.type
_entity.pdbx_description
1 polymer ?
#
loop_
_entity_poly.entity_id
_entity_poly.type
_entity_poly.pdbx_seq_one_letter_code
_entity_poly.pdbx_strand_id
1 'polypeptide(L)'
;MADATTAPPTMMSAPAAPSEYVAPRRLFAFLIMVFGMFMSILDIQIVSASLADIQAGLSASSSEVSWVQTSYLIAEVIAIPLSGFLSRALGTRLLFAISAAGFTIASFLCGFASSIEQMILWRAIQGFLGAGMIPTVFASAYTVFPRSKFHIVGPIIGLVATLAPTVGPTVGGFITDALSWHWLFFINIVPGVAITVGVLALVDFDQPNFKLLDRFDWWGLIAMAGFLGSLEYVLEEGPQYEWLQDTSVAVCATVCAVSAVAFFWRVLTVEEPIVDIRAFTDRNFGIGCLISFCIGIGLYGLTYMYPRYLAEV
;
A
#
# COMPACT_ATOMS: atom_id res chain seq x y z
N MET A 1 4.96 -77.53 13.76
CA MET A 1 5.22 -76.34 14.53
C MET A 1 6.06 -75.43 13.64
N ALA A 2 5.47 -74.49 12.98
CA ALA A 2 6.16 -73.55 12.10
C ALA A 2 6.22 -72.18 12.82
N ASP A 3 7.46 -71.74 12.96
CA ASP A 3 7.81 -70.50 13.67
C ASP A 3 7.45 -69.29 12.80
N ALA A 4 6.56 -68.46 13.30
CA ALA A 4 6.13 -67.23 12.63
C ALA A 4 7.09 -66.10 13.02
N THR A 5 8.10 -65.91 12.17
CA THR A 5 9.00 -64.75 12.25
C THR A 5 8.20 -63.46 12.00
N THR A 6 7.90 -62.72 13.05
CA THR A 6 7.30 -61.39 12.99
C THR A 6 8.33 -60.38 12.44
N ALA A 7 8.06 -59.86 11.24
CA ALA A 7 8.84 -58.76 10.67
C ALA A 7 8.72 -57.50 11.58
N PRO A 8 9.83 -56.74 11.78
CA PRO A 8 9.80 -55.54 12.60
C PRO A 8 8.93 -54.48 11.94
N PRO A 9 8.20 -53.62 12.73
CA PRO A 9 7.39 -52.58 12.18
C PRO A 9 8.24 -51.57 11.42
N THR A 10 7.85 -51.32 10.17
CA THR A 10 8.46 -50.27 9.33
C THR A 10 8.33 -48.94 10.05
N MET A 11 9.42 -48.37 10.51
CA MET A 11 9.47 -47.01 11.06
C MET A 11 9.03 -46.06 9.93
N MET A 12 7.82 -45.50 10.04
CA MET A 12 7.42 -44.36 9.24
C MET A 12 8.43 -43.25 9.49
N SER A 13 9.18 -42.89 8.44
CA SER A 13 10.08 -41.73 8.50
C SER A 13 9.28 -40.53 8.88
N ALA A 14 9.67 -39.85 9.97
CA ALA A 14 9.10 -38.57 10.35
C ALA A 14 9.14 -37.60 9.15
N PRO A 15 8.08 -36.83 8.89
CA PRO A 15 8.12 -35.84 7.82
C PRO A 15 9.33 -34.93 8.02
N ALA A 16 10.15 -34.81 6.96
CA ALA A 16 11.32 -33.96 6.98
C ALA A 16 10.94 -32.56 7.46
N ALA A 17 11.63 -32.05 8.47
CA ALA A 17 11.43 -30.69 8.94
C ALA A 17 11.51 -29.73 7.74
N PRO A 18 10.60 -28.75 7.62
CA PRO A 18 10.63 -27.80 6.50
C PRO A 18 12.02 -27.17 6.46
N SER A 19 12.65 -27.19 5.28
CA SER A 19 13.99 -26.68 5.09
C SER A 19 14.05 -25.21 5.52
N GLU A 20 14.89 -24.84 6.47
CA GLU A 20 15.12 -23.45 6.90
C GLU A 20 15.81 -22.60 5.80
N TYR A 21 16.12 -23.21 4.69
CA TYR A 21 16.85 -22.60 3.58
C TYR A 21 15.89 -21.85 2.66
N VAL A 22 16.09 -20.54 2.54
CA VAL A 22 15.43 -19.71 1.52
C VAL A 22 16.34 -19.62 0.32
N ALA A 23 15.87 -20.05 -0.85
CA ALA A 23 16.64 -19.99 -2.08
C ALA A 23 17.08 -18.53 -2.38
N PRO A 24 18.35 -18.28 -2.74
CA PRO A 24 18.85 -16.91 -3.00
C PRO A 24 18.00 -16.13 -4.01
N ARG A 25 17.46 -16.80 -5.03
CA ARG A 25 16.54 -16.21 -6.01
C ARG A 25 15.29 -15.65 -5.37
N ARG A 26 14.66 -16.37 -4.42
CA ARG A 26 13.46 -15.91 -3.72
C ARG A 26 13.77 -14.75 -2.77
N LEU A 27 14.92 -14.79 -2.10
CA LEU A 27 15.39 -13.70 -1.26
C LEU A 27 15.60 -12.43 -2.08
N PHE A 28 16.28 -12.52 -3.23
CA PHE A 28 16.53 -11.37 -4.09
C PHE A 28 15.24 -10.82 -4.71
N ALA A 29 14.32 -11.69 -5.13
CA ALA A 29 12.98 -11.30 -5.57
C ALA A 29 12.22 -10.52 -4.48
N PHE A 30 12.27 -11.00 -3.24
CA PHE A 30 11.65 -10.33 -2.10
C PHE A 30 12.27 -8.96 -1.80
N LEU A 31 13.60 -8.82 -1.88
CA LEU A 31 14.29 -7.54 -1.68
C LEU A 31 13.93 -6.50 -2.75
N ILE A 32 13.73 -6.93 -4.01
CA ILE A 32 13.23 -6.06 -5.08
C ILE A 32 11.83 -5.54 -4.74
N MET A 33 10.95 -6.42 -4.22
CA MET A 33 9.61 -6.02 -3.81
C MET A 33 9.65 -5.05 -2.61
N VAL A 34 10.50 -5.30 -1.62
CA VAL A 34 10.71 -4.39 -0.47
C VAL A 34 11.20 -3.02 -0.94
N PHE A 35 12.08 -2.99 -1.94
CA PHE A 35 12.53 -1.72 -2.53
C PHE A 35 11.40 -1.00 -3.29
N GLY A 36 10.50 -1.74 -3.97
CA GLY A 36 9.29 -1.17 -4.58
C GLY A 36 8.34 -0.57 -3.55
N MET A 37 8.13 -1.25 -2.43
CA MET A 37 7.38 -0.71 -1.29
C MET A 37 8.03 0.58 -0.74
N PHE A 38 9.34 0.59 -0.55
CA PHE A 38 10.08 1.77 -0.13
C PHE A 38 9.86 2.95 -1.08
N MET A 39 9.97 2.72 -2.40
CA MET A 39 9.76 3.73 -3.43
C MET A 39 8.35 4.32 -3.37
N SER A 40 7.31 3.48 -3.22
CA SER A 40 5.92 3.94 -3.12
C SER A 40 5.69 4.82 -1.88
N ILE A 41 6.20 4.42 -0.72
CA ILE A 41 6.06 5.20 0.52
C ILE A 41 6.89 6.50 0.45
N LEU A 42 8.09 6.44 -0.14
CA LEU A 42 8.97 7.60 -0.31
C LEU A 42 8.32 8.67 -1.19
N ASP A 43 7.66 8.27 -2.29
CA ASP A 43 6.99 9.18 -3.24
C ASP A 43 5.97 10.08 -2.53
N ILE A 44 5.17 9.52 -1.62
CA ILE A 44 4.19 10.29 -0.83
C ILE A 44 4.88 11.41 -0.07
N GLN A 45 5.99 11.12 0.56
CA GLN A 45 6.70 12.05 1.45
C GLN A 45 7.49 13.12 0.71
N ILE A 46 8.13 12.76 -0.41
CA ILE A 46 8.88 13.74 -1.21
C ILE A 46 7.95 14.77 -1.86
N VAL A 47 6.77 14.31 -2.34
CA VAL A 47 5.76 15.20 -2.93
C VAL A 47 5.12 16.09 -1.86
N SER A 48 4.75 15.53 -0.70
CA SER A 48 4.18 16.30 0.41
C SER A 48 5.10 17.43 0.88
N ALA A 49 6.41 17.17 0.95
CA ALA A 49 7.40 18.18 1.36
C ALA A 49 7.62 19.30 0.32
N SER A 50 7.22 19.08 -0.93
CA SER A 50 7.50 19.98 -2.06
C SER A 50 6.22 20.57 -2.66
N LEU A 51 5.09 20.52 -1.96
CA LEU A 51 3.81 21.04 -2.46
C LEU A 51 3.87 22.53 -2.83
N ALA A 52 4.64 23.35 -2.08
CA ALA A 52 4.78 24.77 -2.37
C ALA A 52 5.46 25.02 -3.74
N ASP A 53 6.45 24.21 -4.11
CA ASP A 53 7.15 24.32 -5.39
C ASP A 53 6.26 23.86 -6.55
N ILE A 54 5.47 22.80 -6.33
CA ILE A 54 4.46 22.33 -7.29
C ILE A 54 3.38 23.40 -7.49
N GLN A 55 2.91 24.03 -6.39
CA GLN A 55 1.96 25.13 -6.43
C GLN A 55 2.46 26.29 -7.30
N ALA A 56 3.69 26.73 -7.04
CA ALA A 56 4.31 27.80 -7.80
C ALA A 56 4.52 27.41 -9.26
N GLY A 57 5.00 26.19 -9.52
CA GLY A 57 5.27 25.68 -10.86
C GLY A 57 4.04 25.53 -11.76
N LEU A 58 2.89 25.16 -11.17
CA LEU A 58 1.62 25.01 -11.89
C LEU A 58 0.69 26.22 -11.73
N SER A 59 1.13 27.30 -11.05
CA SER A 59 0.34 28.51 -10.75
C SER A 59 -1.01 28.19 -10.11
N ALA A 60 -1.02 27.18 -9.22
CA ALA A 60 -2.20 26.70 -8.55
C ALA A 60 -2.53 27.50 -7.28
N SER A 61 -3.78 27.53 -6.88
CA SER A 61 -4.21 28.05 -5.58
C SER A 61 -3.82 27.09 -4.44
N SER A 62 -3.85 27.58 -3.20
CA SER A 62 -3.56 26.76 -2.02
C SER A 62 -4.59 25.63 -1.82
N SER A 63 -5.84 25.85 -2.22
CA SER A 63 -6.89 24.82 -2.16
C SER A 63 -6.78 23.78 -3.29
N GLU A 64 -6.21 24.12 -4.43
CA GLU A 64 -6.01 23.19 -5.53
C GLU A 64 -4.79 22.31 -5.32
N VAL A 65 -3.71 22.86 -4.74
CA VAL A 65 -2.47 22.09 -4.56
C VAL A 65 -2.61 20.99 -3.51
N SER A 66 -3.49 21.13 -2.50
CA SER A 66 -3.78 20.07 -1.53
C SER A 66 -4.28 18.80 -2.24
N TRP A 67 -5.07 18.95 -3.30
CA TRP A 67 -5.58 17.84 -4.10
C TRP A 67 -4.49 16.97 -4.75
N VAL A 68 -3.29 17.48 -4.94
CA VAL A 68 -2.14 16.67 -5.41
C VAL A 68 -1.85 15.53 -4.44
N GLN A 69 -1.97 15.78 -3.15
CA GLN A 69 -1.79 14.78 -2.09
C GLN A 69 -3.09 14.02 -1.83
N THR A 70 -4.19 14.72 -1.61
CA THR A 70 -5.49 14.15 -1.25
C THR A 70 -5.99 13.15 -2.30
N SER A 71 -5.87 13.45 -3.61
CA SER A 71 -6.29 12.53 -4.67
C SER A 71 -5.49 11.23 -4.71
N TYR A 72 -4.20 11.30 -4.42
CA TYR A 72 -3.34 10.13 -4.29
C TYR A 72 -3.80 9.27 -3.10
N LEU A 73 -3.96 9.86 -1.92
CA LEU A 73 -4.32 9.16 -0.70
C LEU A 73 -5.73 8.53 -0.79
N ILE A 74 -6.71 9.24 -1.36
CA ILE A 74 -8.06 8.70 -1.61
C ILE A 74 -7.97 7.44 -2.49
N ALA A 75 -7.22 7.52 -3.57
CA ALA A 75 -7.08 6.40 -4.49
C ALA A 75 -6.32 5.22 -3.85
N GLU A 76 -5.28 5.52 -3.08
CA GLU A 76 -4.46 4.53 -2.36
C GLU A 76 -5.27 3.80 -1.29
N VAL A 77 -6.01 4.51 -0.43
CA VAL A 77 -6.78 3.89 0.66
C VAL A 77 -7.90 2.96 0.14
N ILE A 78 -8.45 3.24 -1.03
CA ILE A 78 -9.42 2.37 -1.71
C ILE A 78 -8.72 1.12 -2.27
N ALA A 79 -7.56 1.30 -2.90
CA ALA A 79 -6.87 0.23 -3.61
C ALA A 79 -6.09 -0.72 -2.69
N ILE A 80 -5.68 -0.29 -1.48
CA ILE A 80 -5.01 -1.15 -0.48
C ILE A 80 -5.86 -2.39 -0.14
N PRO A 81 -7.10 -2.29 0.34
CA PRO A 81 -7.89 -3.49 0.63
C PRO A 81 -8.25 -4.28 -0.63
N LEU A 82 -8.49 -3.61 -1.75
CA LEU A 82 -8.72 -4.26 -3.04
C LEU A 82 -7.54 -5.13 -3.47
N SER A 83 -6.31 -4.70 -3.21
CA SER A 83 -5.10 -5.44 -3.54
C SER A 83 -5.02 -6.80 -2.86
N GLY A 84 -5.62 -6.95 -1.67
CA GLY A 84 -5.73 -8.23 -0.98
C GLY A 84 -6.56 -9.26 -1.75
N PHE A 85 -7.66 -8.83 -2.37
CA PHE A 85 -8.44 -9.67 -3.29
C PHE A 85 -7.66 -9.93 -4.59
N LEU A 86 -7.12 -8.87 -5.18
CA LEU A 86 -6.38 -8.96 -6.45
C LEU A 86 -5.13 -9.84 -6.34
N SER A 87 -4.44 -9.88 -5.20
CA SER A 87 -3.28 -10.76 -5.00
C SER A 87 -3.66 -12.24 -5.08
N ARG A 88 -4.84 -12.61 -4.58
CA ARG A 88 -5.37 -13.99 -4.68
C ARG A 88 -5.83 -14.34 -6.11
N ALA A 89 -6.36 -13.35 -6.83
CA ALA A 89 -6.87 -13.54 -8.18
C ALA A 89 -5.75 -13.55 -9.23
N LEU A 90 -4.86 -12.56 -9.18
CA LEU A 90 -3.80 -12.34 -10.18
C LEU A 90 -2.47 -13.01 -9.80
N GLY A 91 -2.32 -13.38 -8.52
CA GLY A 91 -1.04 -13.79 -7.94
C GLY A 91 -0.10 -12.61 -7.68
N THR A 92 0.85 -12.84 -6.77
CA THR A 92 1.83 -11.84 -6.31
C THR A 92 2.62 -11.21 -7.45
N ARG A 93 3.13 -12.04 -8.38
CA ARG A 93 3.96 -11.60 -9.50
C ARG A 93 3.26 -10.59 -10.39
N LEU A 94 2.04 -10.92 -10.85
CA LEU A 94 1.33 -10.09 -11.82
C LEU A 94 0.80 -8.82 -11.16
N LEU A 95 0.22 -8.93 -9.96
CA LEU A 95 -0.27 -7.76 -9.24
C LEU A 95 0.86 -6.78 -8.96
N PHE A 96 1.99 -7.24 -8.41
CA PHE A 96 3.10 -6.34 -8.09
C PHE A 96 3.71 -5.71 -9.34
N ALA A 97 3.85 -6.47 -10.44
CA ALA A 97 4.36 -5.95 -11.69
C ALA A 97 3.44 -4.87 -12.31
N ILE A 98 2.12 -5.08 -12.28
CA ILE A 98 1.14 -4.09 -12.74
C ILE A 98 1.20 -2.85 -11.84
N SER A 99 1.26 -3.02 -10.53
CA SER A 99 1.37 -1.91 -9.58
C SER A 99 2.64 -1.10 -9.79
N ALA A 100 3.80 -1.75 -9.89
CA ALA A 100 5.08 -1.05 -10.10
C ALA A 100 5.17 -0.38 -11.47
N ALA A 101 4.74 -1.05 -12.55
CA ALA A 101 4.71 -0.48 -13.89
C ALA A 101 3.74 0.70 -13.98
N GLY A 102 2.52 0.52 -13.48
CA GLY A 102 1.50 1.55 -13.49
C GLY A 102 1.87 2.77 -12.66
N PHE A 103 2.42 2.56 -11.45
CA PHE A 103 2.99 3.62 -10.63
C PHE A 103 4.09 4.39 -11.37
N THR A 104 5.01 3.68 -12.03
CA THR A 104 6.12 4.29 -12.77
C THR A 104 5.63 5.12 -13.97
N ILE A 105 4.66 4.59 -14.72
CA ILE A 105 4.06 5.31 -15.85
C ILE A 105 3.31 6.56 -15.37
N ALA A 106 2.50 6.44 -14.32
CA ALA A 106 1.79 7.57 -13.76
C ALA A 106 2.74 8.61 -13.19
N SER A 107 3.83 8.20 -12.53
CA SER A 107 4.89 9.08 -12.06
C SER A 107 5.54 9.86 -13.24
N PHE A 108 5.86 9.18 -14.33
CA PHE A 108 6.34 9.83 -15.53
C PHE A 108 5.37 10.91 -16.05
N LEU A 109 4.06 10.60 -16.06
CA LEU A 109 3.03 11.54 -16.51
C LEU A 109 2.84 12.71 -15.53
N CYS A 110 2.99 12.51 -14.22
CA CYS A 110 3.04 13.58 -13.22
C CYS A 110 4.18 14.56 -13.49
N GLY A 111 5.37 14.03 -13.83
CA GLY A 111 6.53 14.88 -14.17
C GLY A 111 6.35 15.70 -15.43
N PHE A 112 5.40 15.41 -16.30
CA PHE A 112 5.04 16.18 -17.49
C PHE A 112 3.72 16.95 -17.37
N ALA A 113 3.12 16.98 -16.18
CA ALA A 113 1.86 17.72 -15.98
C ALA A 113 2.09 19.23 -16.22
N SER A 114 1.25 19.81 -17.06
CA SER A 114 1.27 21.24 -17.40
C SER A 114 0.14 22.04 -16.76
N SER A 115 -0.79 21.37 -16.08
CA SER A 115 -1.85 21.98 -15.29
C SER A 115 -2.11 21.21 -14.00
N ILE A 116 -2.75 21.87 -13.02
CA ILE A 116 -3.04 21.26 -11.74
C ILE A 116 -4.04 20.09 -11.87
N GLU A 117 -5.01 20.19 -12.79
CA GLU A 117 -6.01 19.15 -13.02
C GLU A 117 -5.35 17.87 -13.60
N GLN A 118 -4.37 18.04 -14.50
CA GLN A 118 -3.59 16.91 -14.99
C GLN A 118 -2.78 16.26 -13.87
N MET A 119 -2.15 17.07 -13.03
CA MET A 119 -1.39 16.57 -11.89
C MET A 119 -2.30 15.75 -10.95
N ILE A 120 -3.44 16.28 -10.56
CA ILE A 120 -4.43 15.62 -9.69
C ILE A 120 -4.88 14.28 -10.31
N LEU A 121 -5.18 14.26 -11.62
CA LEU A 121 -5.59 13.04 -12.31
C LEU A 121 -4.48 11.97 -12.28
N TRP A 122 -3.25 12.36 -12.62
CA TRP A 122 -2.14 11.39 -12.66
C TRP A 122 -1.76 10.92 -11.25
N ARG A 123 -1.88 11.79 -10.24
CA ARG A 123 -1.69 11.43 -8.83
C ARG A 123 -2.72 10.40 -8.36
N ALA A 124 -4.00 10.59 -8.69
CA ALA A 124 -5.04 9.60 -8.37
C ALA A 124 -4.75 8.24 -9.02
N ILE A 125 -4.34 8.23 -10.29
CA ILE A 125 -3.96 6.99 -11.01
C ILE A 125 -2.71 6.37 -10.38
N GLN A 126 -1.72 7.16 -10.02
CA GLN A 126 -0.48 6.71 -9.38
C GLN A 126 -0.76 6.06 -8.02
N GLY A 127 -1.57 6.70 -7.17
CA GLY A 127 -1.96 6.17 -5.87
C GLY A 127 -2.74 4.86 -6.00
N PHE A 128 -3.71 4.80 -6.91
CA PHE A 128 -4.50 3.58 -7.13
C PHE A 128 -3.62 2.39 -7.60
N LEU A 129 -2.74 2.62 -8.56
CA LEU A 129 -1.88 1.57 -9.10
C LEU A 129 -0.76 1.19 -8.12
N GLY A 130 -0.16 2.17 -7.44
CA GLY A 130 0.91 1.95 -6.47
C GLY A 130 0.49 1.21 -5.20
N ALA A 131 -0.75 1.36 -4.78
CA ALA A 131 -1.30 0.84 -3.53
C ALA A 131 -1.09 -0.67 -3.32
N GLY A 132 -1.05 -1.45 -4.40
CA GLY A 132 -0.82 -2.90 -4.32
C GLY A 132 0.57 -3.30 -3.86
N MET A 133 1.58 -2.43 -3.94
CA MET A 133 2.96 -2.78 -3.60
C MET A 133 3.15 -3.03 -2.11
N ILE A 134 2.57 -2.21 -1.25
CA ILE A 134 2.77 -2.28 0.21
C ILE A 134 2.22 -3.59 0.80
N PRO A 135 0.91 -3.90 0.68
CA PRO A 135 0.35 -5.11 1.30
C PRO A 135 0.88 -6.39 0.68
N THR A 136 1.25 -6.35 -0.62
CA THR A 136 1.80 -7.52 -1.30
C THR A 136 3.18 -7.92 -0.76
N VAL A 137 4.01 -6.97 -0.33
CA VAL A 137 5.30 -7.26 0.35
C VAL A 137 5.05 -7.99 1.67
N PHE A 138 4.13 -7.48 2.50
CA PHE A 138 3.80 -8.13 3.78
C PHE A 138 3.26 -9.55 3.55
N ALA A 139 2.34 -9.74 2.61
CA ALA A 139 1.80 -11.06 2.27
C ALA A 139 2.88 -12.01 1.75
N SER A 140 3.80 -11.52 0.91
CA SER A 140 4.91 -12.30 0.35
C SER A 140 5.89 -12.79 1.41
N ALA A 141 6.08 -12.04 2.50
CA ALA A 141 6.94 -12.47 3.60
C ALA A 141 6.48 -13.81 4.18
N TYR A 142 5.17 -14.01 4.33
CA TYR A 142 4.61 -15.27 4.84
C TYR A 142 4.73 -16.44 3.85
N THR A 143 4.86 -16.15 2.56
CA THR A 143 5.00 -17.16 1.52
C THR A 143 6.47 -17.56 1.31
N VAL A 144 7.38 -16.58 1.40
CA VAL A 144 8.81 -16.76 1.10
C VAL A 144 9.60 -17.31 2.28
N PHE A 145 9.28 -16.88 3.50
CA PHE A 145 10.07 -17.20 4.68
C PHE A 145 9.38 -18.22 5.59
N PRO A 146 10.16 -19.15 6.19
CA PRO A 146 9.65 -20.02 7.24
C PRO A 146 9.33 -19.20 8.50
N ARG A 147 8.39 -19.69 9.31
CA ARG A 147 7.96 -19.00 10.56
C ARG A 147 9.11 -18.69 11.52
N SER A 148 10.14 -19.53 11.54
CA SER A 148 11.36 -19.33 12.35
C SER A 148 12.12 -18.04 12.02
N LYS A 149 11.94 -17.46 10.81
CA LYS A 149 12.62 -16.22 10.37
C LYS A 149 11.79 -14.96 10.49
N PHE A 150 10.52 -15.05 10.88
CA PHE A 150 9.64 -13.87 10.96
C PHE A 150 10.11 -12.82 11.96
N HIS A 151 10.81 -13.22 13.02
CA HIS A 151 11.42 -12.32 13.99
C HIS A 151 12.52 -11.43 13.40
N ILE A 152 13.04 -11.75 12.21
CA ILE A 152 14.03 -10.95 11.47
C ILE A 152 13.34 -10.20 10.31
N VAL A 153 12.50 -10.89 9.55
CA VAL A 153 11.88 -10.32 8.33
C VAL A 153 10.89 -9.21 8.65
N GLY A 154 10.06 -9.39 9.68
CA GLY A 154 9.10 -8.37 10.11
C GLY A 154 9.76 -7.03 10.48
N PRO A 155 10.76 -7.01 11.37
CA PRO A 155 11.52 -5.79 11.68
C PRO A 155 12.22 -5.15 10.47
N ILE A 156 12.73 -5.94 9.51
CA ILE A 156 13.34 -5.37 8.29
C ILE A 156 12.29 -4.65 7.45
N ILE A 157 11.14 -5.25 7.22
CA ILE A 157 10.03 -4.60 6.48
C ILE A 157 9.59 -3.33 7.21
N GLY A 158 9.41 -3.42 8.54
CA GLY A 158 9.05 -2.26 9.37
C GLY A 158 10.08 -1.15 9.32
N LEU A 159 11.39 -1.48 9.37
CA LEU A 159 12.46 -0.50 9.23
C LEU A 159 12.40 0.22 7.89
N VAL A 160 12.21 -0.49 6.80
CA VAL A 160 12.09 0.10 5.46
C VAL A 160 10.86 0.98 5.35
N ALA A 161 9.72 0.54 5.91
CA ALA A 161 8.48 1.32 5.93
C ALA A 161 8.60 2.62 6.74
N THR A 162 9.42 2.64 7.82
CA THR A 162 9.65 3.84 8.63
C THR A 162 10.78 4.73 8.10
N LEU A 163 11.75 4.15 7.39
CA LEU A 163 12.85 4.91 6.80
C LEU A 163 12.36 5.85 5.70
N ALA A 164 11.43 5.41 4.87
CA ALA A 164 10.91 6.21 3.76
C ALA A 164 10.29 7.55 4.22
N PRO A 165 9.34 7.59 5.20
CA PRO A 165 8.84 8.85 5.75
C PRO A 165 9.92 9.71 6.40
N THR A 166 10.93 9.09 7.01
CA THR A 166 11.99 9.82 7.72
C THR A 166 12.91 10.57 6.75
N VAL A 167 13.30 9.95 5.64
CA VAL A 167 14.22 10.55 4.66
C VAL A 167 13.50 11.36 3.58
N GLY A 168 12.20 11.10 3.37
CA GLY A 168 11.40 11.69 2.29
C GLY A 168 11.47 13.21 2.23
N PRO A 169 11.17 13.94 3.29
CA PRO A 169 11.21 15.41 3.28
C PRO A 169 12.57 15.97 2.92
N THR A 170 13.66 15.38 3.45
CA THR A 170 15.03 15.81 3.12
C THR A 170 15.38 15.55 1.65
N VAL A 171 15.00 14.38 1.14
CA VAL A 171 15.23 14.01 -0.28
C VAL A 171 14.39 14.90 -1.19
N GLY A 172 13.11 15.13 -0.85
CA GLY A 172 12.21 15.99 -1.61
C GLY A 172 12.73 17.43 -1.71
N GLY A 173 13.05 18.05 -0.58
CA GLY A 173 13.60 19.41 -0.56
C GLY A 173 14.91 19.51 -1.36
N PHE A 174 15.85 18.58 -1.16
CA PHE A 174 17.11 18.58 -1.90
C PHE A 174 16.91 18.48 -3.41
N ILE A 175 16.00 17.60 -3.89
CA ILE A 175 15.71 17.44 -5.32
C ILE A 175 15.10 18.72 -5.88
N THR A 176 14.18 19.33 -5.17
CA THR A 176 13.48 20.54 -5.61
C THR A 176 14.41 21.72 -5.68
N ASP A 177 15.27 21.91 -4.66
CA ASP A 177 16.26 22.98 -4.61
C ASP A 177 17.36 22.82 -5.69
N ALA A 178 17.85 21.60 -5.88
CA ALA A 178 18.98 21.33 -6.79
C ALA A 178 18.56 21.27 -8.28
N LEU A 179 17.33 20.85 -8.57
CA LEU A 179 16.85 20.58 -9.92
C LEU A 179 15.49 21.29 -10.19
N SER A 180 14.38 20.63 -9.93
CA SER A 180 13.03 21.17 -10.02
C SER A 180 12.02 20.13 -9.48
N TRP A 181 10.80 20.56 -9.16
CA TRP A 181 9.74 19.67 -8.69
C TRP A 181 9.40 18.51 -9.63
N HIS A 182 9.62 18.63 -10.94
CA HIS A 182 9.42 17.55 -11.92
C HIS A 182 10.26 16.32 -11.62
N TRP A 183 11.46 16.51 -11.07
CA TRP A 183 12.37 15.43 -10.73
C TRP A 183 11.92 14.58 -9.54
N LEU A 184 10.99 15.09 -8.71
CA LEU A 184 10.35 14.29 -7.66
C LEU A 184 9.63 13.07 -8.25
N PHE A 185 9.13 13.21 -9.46
CA PHE A 185 8.45 12.14 -10.20
C PHE A 185 9.40 11.34 -11.08
N PHE A 186 10.35 11.99 -11.73
CA PHE A 186 11.30 11.32 -12.63
C PHE A 186 12.27 10.39 -11.91
N ILE A 187 12.58 10.63 -10.63
CA ILE A 187 13.43 9.76 -9.82
C ILE A 187 12.88 8.33 -9.72
N ASN A 188 11.56 8.16 -9.84
CA ASN A 188 10.88 6.88 -9.76
C ASN A 188 11.02 6.03 -11.03
N ILE A 189 11.42 6.61 -12.16
CA ILE A 189 11.38 5.92 -13.48
C ILE A 189 12.40 4.78 -13.54
N VAL A 190 13.66 5.08 -13.25
CA VAL A 190 14.74 4.09 -13.37
C VAL A 190 14.53 2.94 -12.38
N PRO A 191 14.32 3.19 -11.06
CA PRO A 191 14.06 2.12 -10.11
C PRO A 191 12.74 1.39 -10.40
N GLY A 192 11.69 2.10 -10.81
CA GLY A 192 10.40 1.48 -11.11
C GLY A 192 10.45 0.50 -12.29
N VAL A 193 11.16 0.85 -13.36
CA VAL A 193 11.42 -0.08 -14.47
C VAL A 193 12.24 -1.28 -14.01
N ALA A 194 13.31 -1.06 -13.22
CA ALA A 194 14.15 -2.14 -12.71
C ALA A 194 13.34 -3.08 -11.79
N ILE A 195 12.48 -2.54 -10.91
CA ILE A 195 11.59 -3.31 -10.04
C ILE A 195 10.61 -4.14 -10.88
N THR A 196 9.94 -3.51 -11.86
CA THR A 196 8.96 -4.18 -12.73
C THR A 196 9.59 -5.38 -13.45
N VAL A 197 10.74 -5.15 -14.10
CA VAL A 197 11.48 -6.20 -14.82
C VAL A 197 11.97 -7.29 -13.84
N GLY A 198 12.52 -6.89 -12.70
CA GLY A 198 13.01 -7.80 -11.67
C GLY A 198 11.90 -8.70 -11.10
N VAL A 199 10.73 -8.13 -10.83
CA VAL A 199 9.56 -8.88 -10.34
C VAL A 199 9.07 -9.87 -11.39
N LEU A 200 8.92 -9.44 -12.64
CA LEU A 200 8.51 -10.33 -13.73
C LEU A 200 9.48 -11.49 -13.97
N ALA A 201 10.78 -11.26 -13.76
CA ALA A 201 11.81 -12.28 -13.99
C ALA A 201 12.01 -13.24 -12.80
N LEU A 202 11.83 -12.76 -11.57
CA LEU A 202 12.30 -13.47 -10.38
C LEU A 202 11.19 -13.93 -9.43
N VAL A 203 10.03 -13.24 -9.39
CA VAL A 203 8.93 -13.59 -8.50
C VAL A 203 8.17 -14.79 -9.06
N ASP A 204 8.12 -15.85 -8.27
CA ASP A 204 7.38 -17.09 -8.54
C ASP A 204 7.01 -17.69 -7.17
N PHE A 205 6.09 -17.04 -6.48
CA PHE A 205 5.72 -17.39 -5.12
C PHE A 205 4.40 -18.14 -5.04
N ASP A 206 3.46 -17.81 -5.92
CA ASP A 206 2.09 -18.31 -5.96
C ASP A 206 1.55 -18.39 -7.41
N GLN A 207 0.43 -19.09 -7.56
CA GLN A 207 -0.25 -19.25 -8.86
C GLN A 207 -1.51 -18.39 -8.90
N PRO A 208 -1.79 -17.68 -10.01
CA PRO A 208 -3.00 -16.90 -10.17
C PRO A 208 -4.26 -17.80 -10.19
N ASN A 209 -5.35 -17.26 -9.64
CA ASN A 209 -6.67 -17.91 -9.67
C ASN A 209 -7.71 -16.95 -10.28
N PHE A 210 -7.69 -16.82 -11.59
CA PHE A 210 -8.58 -15.91 -12.33
C PHE A 210 -10.08 -16.21 -12.15
N LYS A 211 -10.45 -17.42 -11.69
CA LYS A 211 -11.85 -17.76 -11.42
C LYS A 211 -12.47 -16.90 -10.31
N LEU A 212 -11.66 -16.33 -9.44
CA LEU A 212 -12.15 -15.40 -8.41
C LEU A 212 -12.73 -14.12 -9.03
N LEU A 213 -12.26 -13.71 -10.21
CA LEU A 213 -12.75 -12.51 -10.89
C LEU A 213 -14.19 -12.68 -11.40
N ASP A 214 -14.63 -13.91 -11.68
CA ASP A 214 -16.00 -14.19 -12.16
C ASP A 214 -17.06 -13.88 -11.07
N ARG A 215 -16.65 -13.90 -9.79
CA ARG A 215 -17.50 -13.64 -8.62
C ARG A 215 -17.14 -12.34 -7.90
N PHE A 216 -16.53 -11.40 -8.63
CA PHE A 216 -16.09 -10.14 -8.04
C PHE A 216 -17.27 -9.29 -7.51
N ASP A 217 -17.17 -8.85 -6.27
CA ASP A 217 -18.19 -8.05 -5.60
C ASP A 217 -18.11 -6.56 -5.97
N TRP A 218 -18.64 -6.18 -7.14
CA TRP A 218 -18.67 -4.78 -7.60
C TRP A 218 -19.43 -3.86 -6.65
N TRP A 219 -20.50 -4.32 -6.01
CA TRP A 219 -21.25 -3.51 -5.05
C TRP A 219 -20.47 -3.29 -3.76
N GLY A 220 -19.76 -4.32 -3.29
CA GLY A 220 -18.83 -4.18 -2.18
C GLY A 220 -17.70 -3.20 -2.48
N LEU A 221 -17.15 -3.21 -3.71
CA LEU A 221 -16.15 -2.25 -4.14
C LEU A 221 -16.68 -0.81 -4.13
N ILE A 222 -17.86 -0.57 -4.72
CA ILE A 222 -18.46 0.78 -4.75
C ILE A 222 -18.73 1.29 -3.32
N ALA A 223 -19.30 0.44 -2.46
CA ALA A 223 -19.55 0.80 -1.07
C ALA A 223 -18.25 1.07 -0.30
N MET A 224 -17.21 0.25 -0.50
CA MET A 224 -15.89 0.44 0.09
C MET A 224 -15.22 1.72 -0.40
N ALA A 225 -15.27 1.99 -1.71
CA ALA A 225 -14.71 3.20 -2.30
C ALA A 225 -15.43 4.46 -1.80
N GLY A 226 -16.76 4.42 -1.73
CA GLY A 226 -17.56 5.49 -1.15
C GLY A 226 -17.24 5.72 0.33
N PHE A 227 -17.09 4.66 1.12
CA PHE A 227 -16.76 4.76 2.54
C PHE A 227 -15.34 5.31 2.75
N LEU A 228 -14.34 4.62 2.23
CA LEU A 228 -12.93 4.95 2.49
C LEU A 228 -12.52 6.26 1.81
N GLY A 229 -12.96 6.50 0.56
CA GLY A 229 -12.62 7.71 -0.16
C GLY A 229 -13.24 8.96 0.45
N SER A 230 -14.52 8.90 0.87
CA SER A 230 -15.13 10.04 1.57
C SER A 230 -14.60 10.20 3.00
N LEU A 231 -14.23 9.12 3.68
CA LEU A 231 -13.58 9.21 4.99
C LEU A 231 -12.24 9.94 4.88
N GLU A 232 -11.41 9.56 3.91
CA GLU A 232 -10.12 10.20 3.66
C GLU A 232 -10.29 11.69 3.37
N TYR A 233 -11.23 12.05 2.48
CA TYR A 233 -11.54 13.44 2.19
C TYR A 233 -11.95 14.23 3.45
N VAL A 234 -12.85 13.68 4.26
CA VAL A 234 -13.33 14.35 5.48
C VAL A 234 -12.20 14.53 6.50
N LEU A 235 -11.28 13.57 6.62
CA LEU A 235 -10.19 13.65 7.57
C LEU A 235 -9.08 14.60 7.10
N GLU A 236 -8.79 14.63 5.80
CA GLU A 236 -7.72 15.45 5.22
C GLU A 236 -8.15 16.92 5.09
N GLU A 237 -9.33 17.17 4.52
CA GLU A 237 -9.79 18.52 4.22
C GLU A 237 -10.63 19.14 5.37
N GLY A 238 -11.19 18.32 6.25
CA GLY A 238 -12.05 18.77 7.34
C GLY A 238 -11.45 19.87 8.22
N PRO A 239 -10.18 19.78 8.67
CA PRO A 239 -9.56 20.82 9.48
C PRO A 239 -9.45 22.17 8.77
N GLN A 240 -9.26 22.19 7.45
CA GLN A 240 -9.13 23.40 6.64
C GLN A 240 -10.48 24.09 6.42
N TYR A 241 -11.56 23.29 6.30
CA TYR A 241 -12.92 23.78 5.98
C TYR A 241 -13.88 23.78 7.17
N GLU A 242 -13.36 23.87 8.40
CA GLU A 242 -14.17 23.91 9.63
C GLU A 242 -15.15 22.73 9.79
N TRP A 243 -14.75 21.55 9.28
CA TRP A 243 -15.50 20.30 9.38
C TRP A 243 -16.91 20.37 8.77
N LEU A 244 -17.92 19.99 9.54
CA LEU A 244 -19.30 19.89 9.07
C LEU A 244 -19.98 21.25 8.76
N GLN A 245 -19.31 22.36 8.96
CA GLN A 245 -19.83 23.68 8.59
C GLN A 245 -19.74 23.92 7.09
N ASP A 246 -18.74 23.33 6.43
CA ASP A 246 -18.64 23.33 4.97
C ASP A 246 -19.57 22.29 4.35
N THR A 247 -20.28 22.69 3.30
CA THR A 247 -21.26 21.84 2.60
C THR A 247 -20.59 20.61 1.98
N SER A 248 -19.40 20.76 1.41
CA SER A 248 -18.68 19.66 0.73
C SER A 248 -18.26 18.59 1.74
N VAL A 249 -17.69 19.01 2.87
CA VAL A 249 -17.30 18.11 3.97
C VAL A 249 -18.51 17.43 4.58
N ALA A 250 -19.62 18.16 4.82
CA ALA A 250 -20.86 17.59 5.35
C ALA A 250 -21.49 16.56 4.41
N VAL A 251 -21.50 16.83 3.09
CA VAL A 251 -21.96 15.86 2.08
C VAL A 251 -21.08 14.63 2.07
N CYS A 252 -19.74 14.79 2.03
CA CYS A 252 -18.81 13.66 2.07
C CYS A 252 -18.93 12.86 3.38
N ALA A 253 -19.15 13.50 4.53
CA ALA A 253 -19.41 12.81 5.81
C ALA A 253 -20.71 11.99 5.76
N THR A 254 -21.76 12.52 5.10
CA THR A 254 -23.02 11.78 4.89
C THR A 254 -22.81 10.58 3.96
N VAL A 255 -22.08 10.77 2.84
CA VAL A 255 -21.71 9.68 1.92
C VAL A 255 -20.88 8.62 2.64
N CYS A 256 -19.93 9.04 3.48
CA CYS A 256 -19.12 8.15 4.32
C CYS A 256 -20.00 7.27 5.21
N ALA A 257 -20.93 7.86 5.96
CA ALA A 257 -21.80 7.14 6.87
C ALA A 257 -22.71 6.14 6.14
N VAL A 258 -23.35 6.55 5.04
CA VAL A 258 -24.22 5.68 4.24
C VAL A 258 -23.43 4.54 3.60
N SER A 259 -22.27 4.87 2.99
CA SER A 259 -21.42 3.88 2.34
C SER A 259 -20.77 2.91 3.34
N ALA A 260 -20.45 3.37 4.56
CA ALA A 260 -19.98 2.50 5.63
C ALA A 260 -21.04 1.47 6.01
N VAL A 261 -22.29 1.89 6.23
CA VAL A 261 -23.39 0.94 6.52
C VAL A 261 -23.57 -0.07 5.38
N ALA A 262 -23.57 0.39 4.13
CA ALA A 262 -23.70 -0.45 2.97
C ALA A 262 -22.52 -1.44 2.85
N PHE A 263 -21.29 -0.99 3.09
CA PHE A 263 -20.08 -1.81 3.04
C PHE A 263 -20.10 -2.91 4.11
N PHE A 264 -20.32 -2.53 5.39
CA PHE A 264 -20.33 -3.53 6.47
C PHE A 264 -21.49 -4.52 6.32
N TRP A 265 -22.66 -4.07 5.90
CA TRP A 265 -23.77 -4.96 5.58
C TRP A 265 -23.39 -5.95 4.47
N ARG A 266 -22.76 -5.45 3.39
CA ARG A 266 -22.35 -6.27 2.25
C ARG A 266 -21.32 -7.32 2.64
N VAL A 267 -20.27 -6.93 3.35
CA VAL A 267 -19.18 -7.82 3.81
C VAL A 267 -19.70 -8.93 4.73
N LEU A 268 -20.74 -8.67 5.51
CA LEU A 268 -21.34 -9.66 6.40
C LEU A 268 -22.28 -10.64 5.68
N THR A 269 -22.83 -10.27 4.51
CA THR A 269 -23.85 -11.04 3.80
C THR A 269 -23.34 -11.81 2.59
N VAL A 270 -22.21 -11.39 1.99
CA VAL A 270 -21.64 -12.04 0.79
C VAL A 270 -20.73 -13.20 1.18
N GLU A 271 -20.75 -14.26 0.37
CA GLU A 271 -19.91 -15.46 0.59
C GLU A 271 -18.41 -15.17 0.39
N GLU A 272 -18.05 -14.39 -0.65
CA GLU A 272 -16.67 -14.03 -0.98
C GLU A 272 -16.50 -12.49 -0.97
N PRO A 273 -16.39 -11.85 0.20
CA PRO A 273 -16.23 -10.41 0.29
C PRO A 273 -14.82 -9.98 -0.17
N ILE A 274 -14.69 -8.71 -0.63
CA ILE A 274 -13.39 -8.12 -0.97
C ILE A 274 -12.47 -8.11 0.26
N VAL A 275 -13.04 -7.75 1.42
CA VAL A 275 -12.33 -7.73 2.71
C VAL A 275 -13.01 -8.70 3.66
N ASP A 276 -12.26 -9.66 4.19
CA ASP A 276 -12.78 -10.59 5.19
C ASP A 276 -12.61 -10.04 6.61
N ILE A 277 -13.65 -9.35 7.11
CA ILE A 277 -13.64 -8.81 8.48
C ILE A 277 -13.74 -9.89 9.56
N ARG A 278 -14.03 -11.16 9.21
CA ARG A 278 -14.05 -12.27 10.17
C ARG A 278 -12.65 -12.53 10.76
N ALA A 279 -11.60 -12.07 10.07
CA ALA A 279 -10.24 -12.10 10.62
C ALA A 279 -10.12 -11.36 11.98
N PHE A 280 -10.94 -10.34 12.23
CA PHE A 280 -10.96 -9.63 13.52
C PHE A 280 -11.55 -10.45 14.69
N THR A 281 -12.16 -11.60 14.42
CA THR A 281 -12.58 -12.53 15.49
C THR A 281 -11.38 -13.19 16.16
N ASP A 282 -10.23 -13.29 15.47
CA ASP A 282 -8.98 -13.68 16.12
C ASP A 282 -8.45 -12.52 16.97
N ARG A 283 -8.36 -12.77 18.28
CA ARG A 283 -7.93 -11.77 19.26
C ARG A 283 -6.54 -11.20 18.96
N ASN A 284 -5.60 -12.04 18.52
CA ASN A 284 -4.23 -11.61 18.25
C ASN A 284 -4.18 -10.71 17.01
N PHE A 285 -4.99 -11.03 15.98
CA PHE A 285 -5.14 -10.21 14.80
C PHE A 285 -5.74 -8.84 15.14
N GLY A 286 -6.86 -8.82 15.89
CA GLY A 286 -7.52 -7.58 16.29
C GLY A 286 -6.61 -6.67 17.13
N ILE A 287 -5.89 -7.24 18.12
CA ILE A 287 -4.92 -6.48 18.94
C ILE A 287 -3.76 -5.98 18.06
N GLY A 288 -3.26 -6.80 17.12
CA GLY A 288 -2.22 -6.39 16.17
C GLY A 288 -2.63 -5.21 15.32
N CYS A 289 -3.86 -5.20 14.80
CA CYS A 289 -4.42 -4.08 14.05
C CYS A 289 -4.53 -2.81 14.90
N LEU A 290 -4.98 -2.92 16.14
CA LEU A 290 -5.07 -1.77 17.06
C LEU A 290 -3.68 -1.18 17.36
N ILE A 291 -2.69 -2.03 17.63
CA ILE A 291 -1.30 -1.58 17.86
C ILE A 291 -0.77 -0.90 16.60
N SER A 292 -0.97 -1.48 15.40
CA SER A 292 -0.53 -0.88 14.13
C SER A 292 -1.19 0.47 13.88
N PHE A 293 -2.47 0.62 14.21
CA PHE A 293 -3.18 1.89 14.12
C PHE A 293 -2.58 2.96 15.05
N CYS A 294 -2.31 2.61 16.31
CA CYS A 294 -1.67 3.53 17.27
C CYS A 294 -0.25 3.93 16.83
N ILE A 295 0.53 2.98 16.30
CA ILE A 295 1.87 3.25 15.75
C ILE A 295 1.77 4.18 14.54
N GLY A 296 0.80 3.96 13.65
CA GLY A 296 0.56 4.81 12.48
C GLY A 296 0.28 6.26 12.87
N ILE A 297 -0.66 6.50 13.80
CA ILE A 297 -0.95 7.83 14.32
C ILE A 297 0.31 8.48 14.92
N GLY A 298 1.07 7.73 15.74
CA GLY A 298 2.30 8.23 16.36
C GLY A 298 3.36 8.61 15.31
N LEU A 299 3.61 7.73 14.33
CA LEU A 299 4.62 7.93 13.31
C LEU A 299 4.30 9.14 12.42
N TYR A 300 3.12 9.16 11.81
CA TYR A 300 2.74 10.23 10.88
C TYR A 300 2.45 11.54 11.61
N GLY A 301 1.83 11.48 12.79
CA GLY A 301 1.60 12.67 13.61
C GLY A 301 2.90 13.36 14.03
N LEU A 302 3.90 12.60 14.48
CA LEU A 302 5.21 13.15 14.84
C LEU A 302 5.97 13.68 13.62
N THR A 303 5.92 13.00 12.49
CA THR A 303 6.57 13.44 11.24
C THR A 303 6.00 14.78 10.76
N TYR A 304 4.71 15.05 10.99
CA TYR A 304 4.07 16.32 10.66
C TYR A 304 4.31 17.40 11.70
N MET A 305 4.13 17.09 12.99
CA MET A 305 4.16 18.10 14.05
C MET A 305 5.58 18.54 14.43
N TYR A 306 6.57 17.63 14.35
CA TYR A 306 7.92 17.91 14.83
C TYR A 306 8.66 18.97 13.98
N PRO A 307 8.67 18.93 12.64
CA PRO A 307 9.24 20.01 11.83
C PRO A 307 8.56 21.36 12.05
N ARG A 308 7.24 21.36 12.18
CA ARG A 308 6.47 22.59 12.44
C ARG A 308 6.84 23.20 13.79
N TYR A 309 6.92 22.39 14.84
CA TYR A 309 7.36 22.85 16.15
C TYR A 309 8.77 23.46 16.11
N LEU A 310 9.71 22.81 15.41
CA LEU A 310 11.08 23.31 15.27
C LEU A 310 11.17 24.59 14.44
N ALA A 311 10.23 24.85 13.55
CA ALA A 311 10.19 26.08 12.76
C ALA A 311 9.60 27.28 13.56
N GLU A 312 8.82 27.00 14.61
CA GLU A 312 8.19 28.03 15.46
C GLU A 312 9.04 28.40 16.70
N VAL A 313 10.02 27.56 17.06
CA VAL A 313 10.96 27.78 18.22
C VAL A 313 12.32 28.25 17.77
#